data_0236bd96ecd6e743bd8de1687fd96600
#
_entry.id   0236bd96ecd6e743bd8de1687fd96600
#
_cell.length_a   1.000
_cell.length_b   1.000
_cell.length_c   1.000
_cell.angle_alpha   90.00
_cell.angle_beta   90.00
_cell.angle_gamma   90.00
#
_symmetry.space_group_name_H-M   'P 1'
#
loop_
_entity.id
_entity.type
_entity.pdbx_description
1 polymer ?
#
loop_
_entity_poly.entity_id
_entity_poly.type
_entity_poly.pdbx_seq_one_letter_code
_entity_poly.pdbx_strand_id
1 'polypeptide(L)' 'MTKEIFNELADWIIDKDPNHPTFGECKFWIKRQYPRYVISKNDEKEILILLTYLPMSQRMNNVLYAKYLDQILSK' A
#
# COMPACT_ATOMS: atom_id res chain seq x y z
N MET A 1 6.07 4.38 -6.03
CA MET A 1 5.95 3.07 -6.70
C MET A 1 4.94 3.14 -7.83
N THR A 2 4.89 2.12 -8.67
CA THR A 2 3.90 2.11 -9.74
C THR A 2 2.51 1.93 -9.18
N LYS A 3 1.51 2.35 -9.94
CA LYS A 3 0.12 2.19 -9.57
C LYS A 3 -0.25 0.72 -9.37
N GLU A 4 0.32 -0.13 -10.20
CA GLU A 4 0.10 -1.57 -10.12
C GLU A 4 0.59 -2.15 -8.80
N ILE A 5 1.83 -1.83 -8.42
CA ILE A 5 2.41 -2.30 -7.16
C ILE A 5 1.61 -1.76 -5.99
N PHE A 6 1.25 -0.49 -6.05
CA PHE A 6 0.48 0.16 -5.00
C PHE A 6 -0.87 -0.54 -4.77
N ASN A 7 -1.59 -0.80 -5.85
CA ASN A 7 -2.89 -1.46 -5.78
C ASN A 7 -2.78 -2.88 -5.25
N GLU A 8 -1.81 -3.63 -5.72
CA GLU A 8 -1.62 -5.01 -5.27
C GLU A 8 -1.20 -5.07 -3.81
N LEU A 9 -0.34 -4.15 -3.38
CA LEU A 9 0.06 -4.06 -1.98
C LEU A 9 -1.14 -3.71 -1.10
N ALA A 10 -1.96 -2.78 -1.54
CA ALA A 10 -3.16 -2.40 -0.80
C ALA A 10 -4.11 -3.58 -0.64
N ASP A 11 -4.34 -4.33 -1.70
CA ASP A 11 -5.19 -5.53 -1.65
C ASP A 11 -4.62 -6.57 -0.70
N TRP A 12 -3.30 -6.74 -0.73
CA TRP A 12 -2.63 -7.69 0.17
C TRP A 12 -2.79 -7.27 1.63
N ILE A 13 -2.65 -5.98 1.94
CA ILE A 13 -2.83 -5.48 3.30
C ILE A 13 -4.26 -5.69 3.78
N ILE A 14 -5.23 -5.39 2.93
CA ILE A 14 -6.65 -5.57 3.25
C ILE A 14 -6.95 -7.05 3.53
N ASP A 15 -6.38 -7.92 2.71
CA ASP A 15 -6.60 -9.36 2.83
C ASP A 15 -6.03 -9.92 4.13
N LYS A 16 -5.02 -9.27 4.69
CA LYS A 16 -4.39 -9.68 5.94
C LYS A 16 -5.17 -9.29 7.20
N ASP A 17 -6.13 -8.39 7.08
CA ASP A 17 -6.92 -7.94 8.22
C ASP A 17 -7.61 -9.14 8.92
N PRO A 18 -7.66 -9.20 10.26
CA PRO A 18 -7.24 -8.18 11.24
C PRO A 18 -5.76 -8.20 11.61
N ASN A 19 -4.99 -9.12 11.08
CA ASN A 19 -3.55 -9.24 11.37
C ASN A 19 -2.77 -8.27 10.49
N HIS A 20 -2.80 -7.00 10.88
CA HIS A 20 -2.20 -5.92 10.13
C HIS A 20 -0.70 -6.15 9.94
N PRO A 21 -0.19 -6.15 8.69
CA PRO A 21 1.23 -6.36 8.47
C PRO A 21 2.07 -5.19 8.94
N THR A 22 3.33 -5.47 9.26
CA THR A 22 4.28 -4.42 9.63
C THR A 22 4.86 -3.76 8.37
N PHE A 23 5.51 -2.63 8.58
CA PHE A 23 6.23 -1.94 7.50
C PHE A 23 7.27 -2.85 6.86
N GLY A 24 8.03 -3.59 7.67
CA GLY A 24 9.03 -4.53 7.17
C GLY A 24 8.42 -5.64 6.34
N GLU A 25 7.27 -6.15 6.76
CA GLU A 25 6.56 -7.19 6.02
C GLU A 25 6.08 -6.67 4.66
N CYS A 26 5.64 -5.42 4.59
CA CYS A 26 5.23 -4.80 3.32
C CYS A 26 6.41 -4.69 2.36
N LYS A 27 7.55 -4.23 2.84
CA LYS A 27 8.76 -4.14 2.04
C LYS A 27 9.20 -5.52 1.53
N PHE A 28 9.15 -6.51 2.40
CA PHE A 28 9.49 -7.88 2.05
C PHE A 28 8.55 -8.42 0.96
N TRP A 29 7.25 -8.15 1.10
CA TRP A 29 6.26 -8.58 0.12
C TRP A 29 6.55 -7.97 -1.25
N ILE A 30 6.85 -6.67 -1.30
CA ILE A 30 7.18 -6.00 -2.56
C ILE A 30 8.40 -6.63 -3.21
N LYS A 31 9.45 -6.88 -2.44
CA LYS A 31 10.67 -7.50 -2.95
C LYS A 31 10.43 -8.91 -3.46
N ARG A 32 9.52 -9.64 -2.84
CA ARG A 32 9.18 -10.99 -3.23
C ARG A 32 8.38 -11.02 -4.53
N GLN A 33 7.42 -10.11 -4.67
CA GLN A 33 6.56 -10.04 -5.85
C GLN A 33 7.27 -9.37 -7.03
N TYR A 34 8.11 -8.40 -6.73
CA TYR A 34 8.82 -7.61 -7.74
C TYR A 34 10.31 -7.55 -7.38
N PRO A 35 11.06 -8.65 -7.63
CA PRO A 35 12.46 -8.74 -7.18
C PRO A 35 13.38 -7.67 -7.74
N ARG A 36 13.04 -7.10 -8.89
CA ARG A 36 13.86 -6.07 -9.53
C ARG A 36 13.47 -4.65 -9.13
N TYR A 37 12.38 -4.50 -8.41
CA TYR A 37 11.93 -3.18 -7.99
C TYR A 37 12.77 -2.69 -6.82
N VAL A 38 13.25 -1.44 -6.92
CA VAL A 38 14.02 -0.81 -5.85
C VAL A 38 13.09 0.11 -5.07
N ILE A 39 12.95 -0.17 -3.77
CA ILE A 39 12.08 0.62 -2.90
C ILE A 39 12.79 1.91 -2.52
N SER A 40 12.24 3.05 -2.95
CA SER A 40 12.77 4.37 -2.63
C SER A 40 12.21 4.88 -1.30
N LYS A 41 12.77 6.00 -0.82
CA LYS A 41 12.25 6.63 0.39
C LYS A 41 10.81 7.11 0.19
N ASN A 42 10.49 7.55 -1.01
CA ASN A 42 9.12 7.96 -1.33
C ASN A 42 8.17 6.76 -1.27
N ASP A 43 8.62 5.61 -1.74
CA ASP A 43 7.85 4.38 -1.65
C ASP A 43 7.60 4.00 -0.20
N GLU A 44 8.59 4.19 0.67
CA GLU A 44 8.45 3.93 2.09
C GLU A 44 7.36 4.80 2.72
N LYS A 45 7.29 6.05 2.31
CA LYS A 45 6.22 6.95 2.78
C LYS A 45 4.85 6.45 2.31
N GLU A 46 4.75 6.00 1.07
CA GLU A 46 3.51 5.47 0.53
C GLU A 46 3.07 4.22 1.29
N ILE A 47 4.02 3.35 1.65
CA ILE A 47 3.73 2.16 2.45
C ILE A 47 3.18 2.55 3.82
N LEU A 48 3.80 3.52 4.48
CA LEU A 48 3.35 4.00 5.78
C LEU A 48 1.95 4.58 5.71
N ILE A 49 1.66 5.31 4.64
CA ILE A 49 0.33 5.87 4.41
C ILE A 49 -0.70 4.76 4.27
N LEU A 50 -0.39 3.74 3.48
CA LEU A 50 -1.26 2.59 3.32
C LEU A 50 -1.53 1.89 4.66
N LEU A 51 -0.48 1.67 5.45
CA LEU A 51 -0.62 1.02 6.74
C LEU A 51 -1.43 1.84 7.72
N THR A 52 -1.38 3.17 7.60
CA THR A 52 -2.14 4.05 8.49
C THR A 52 -3.62 4.06 8.15
N TYR A 53 -3.97 4.06 6.86
CA TYR A 53 -5.34 4.34 6.42
C TYR A 53 -6.13 3.11 5.98
N LEU A 54 -5.48 2.08 5.47
CA LEU A 54 -6.20 0.93 4.93
C LEU A 54 -7.05 0.17 5.96
N PRO A 55 -6.59 -0.03 7.21
CA PRO A 55 -7.44 -0.70 8.19
C PRO A 55 -8.75 0.02 8.42
N MET A 56 -8.74 1.35 8.27
CA MET A 56 -9.96 2.16 8.38
C MET A 56 -10.71 2.19 7.06
N SER A 57 -9.99 2.19 5.95
CA SER A 57 -10.60 2.28 4.62
C SER A 57 -11.29 1.01 4.18
N GLN A 58 -10.99 -0.10 4.84
CA GLN A 58 -11.72 -1.34 4.62
C GLN A 58 -13.22 -1.15 4.81
N ARG A 59 -13.58 -0.18 5.65
CA ARG A 59 -14.97 0.16 5.93
C ARG A 59 -15.41 1.40 5.16
N MET A 60 -14.53 1.98 4.39
CA MET A 60 -14.82 3.13 3.55
C MET A 60 -15.20 2.66 2.16
N ASN A 61 -15.98 3.47 1.47
CA ASN A 61 -16.34 3.14 0.11
C ASN A 61 -15.13 3.30 -0.82
N ASN A 62 -15.22 2.67 -1.98
CA ASN A 62 -14.15 2.69 -2.97
C ASN A 62 -13.80 4.08 -3.48
N VAL A 63 -14.71 5.03 -3.31
CA VAL A 63 -14.49 6.42 -3.76
C VAL A 63 -13.37 7.07 -2.95
N LEU A 64 -13.39 6.90 -1.62
CA LEU A 64 -12.35 7.48 -0.76
C LEU A 64 -11.00 6.82 -1.04
N TYR A 65 -11.00 5.53 -1.28
CA TYR A 65 -9.79 4.80 -1.61
C TYR A 65 -9.18 5.31 -2.94
N ALA A 66 -10.02 5.45 -3.97
CA ALA A 66 -9.57 5.94 -5.27
C ALA A 66 -9.06 7.38 -5.17
N LYS A 67 -9.76 8.22 -4.41
CA LYS A 67 -9.36 9.60 -4.19
C LYS A 67 -8.01 9.68 -3.48
N TYR A 68 -7.80 8.80 -2.53
CA TYR A 68 -6.56 8.71 -1.79
C TYR A 68 -5.40 8.31 -2.68
N LEU A 69 -5.63 7.31 -3.53
CA LEU A 69 -4.66 6.88 -4.54
C LEU A 69 -4.25 8.04 -5.44
N ASP A 70 -5.21 8.81 -5.91
CA ASP A 70 -4.94 9.94 -6.78
C ASP A 70 -4.07 10.99 -6.10
N GLN A 71 -4.32 11.27 -4.83
CA GLN A 71 -3.51 12.22 -4.08
C GLN A 71 -2.05 11.78 -3.93
N ILE A 72 -1.84 10.49 -3.72
CA ILE A 72 -0.49 9.97 -3.54
C ILE A 72 0.25 9.90 -4.87
N LEU A 73 -0.42 9.41 -5.91
CA LEU A 73 0.21 9.18 -7.20
C LEU A 73 0.35 10.43 -8.05
N SER A 74 -0.36 11.51 -7.70
CA SER A 74 -0.26 12.77 -8.43
C SER A 74 0.87 13.66 -7.94
N LYS A 75 1.56 13.24 -6.91
CA LYS A 75 2.74 13.95 -6.43
C LYS A 75 3.97 13.40 -7.16
#